data_3879c701861e1ca2dee31997767b0897
#
_entry.id   3879c701861e1ca2dee31997767b0897
#
_cell.length_a   1.000
_cell.length_b   1.000
_cell.length_c   1.000
_cell.angle_alpha   90.00
_cell.angle_beta   90.00
_cell.angle_gamma   90.00
#
_symmetry.space_group_name_H-M   'P 1'
#
loop_
_entity.id
_entity.type
_entity.pdbx_description
1 polymer ?
#
loop_
_entity_poly.entity_id
_entity_poly.type
_entity_poly.pdbx_seq_one_letter_code
_entity_poly.pdbx_strand_id
1 'polypeptide(L)'
;MESLDNGKPIRESRDIDIPLAIRHFYHHAGHAQLMPTALVDRVALGVCGQIIPWNFPLLMLAWKIAPALAMGNTVVLKPAEYTPMTAMLFADICAQAGVPPGVVNIITGDGSTGEALTASNVDKIAFTGSTAVGRRIQNATATSSKSLTLELGGKSPYIV
;
A
#
# COMPACT_ATOMS: atom_id res chain seq x y z
N MET A 1 18.44 -3.74 -2.85
CA MET A 1 17.37 -4.71 -2.52
C MET A 1 16.26 -4.71 -3.57
N GLU A 2 15.61 -3.59 -3.90
CA GLU A 2 14.50 -3.53 -4.89
C GLU A 2 14.81 -4.25 -6.21
N SER A 3 15.98 -3.99 -6.81
CA SER A 3 16.40 -4.67 -8.05
C SER A 3 16.62 -6.17 -7.89
N LEU A 4 17.08 -6.64 -6.73
CA LEU A 4 17.27 -8.06 -6.47
C LEU A 4 15.93 -8.78 -6.29
N ASP A 5 15.00 -8.14 -5.61
CA ASP A 5 13.68 -8.69 -5.30
C ASP A 5 12.78 -8.74 -6.53
N ASN A 6 12.77 -7.64 -7.30
CA ASN A 6 11.86 -7.47 -8.45
C ASN A 6 12.48 -7.90 -9.79
N GLY A 7 13.82 -7.92 -9.93
CA GLY A 7 14.52 -8.20 -11.17
C GLY A 7 14.66 -7.01 -12.13
N LYS A 8 14.17 -5.81 -11.77
CA LYS A 8 14.32 -4.63 -12.63
C LYS A 8 15.74 -4.07 -12.65
N PRO A 9 16.14 -3.35 -13.70
CA PRO A 9 17.46 -2.72 -13.78
C PRO A 9 17.70 -1.77 -12.59
N ILE A 10 18.94 -1.80 -12.06
CA ILE A 10 19.34 -0.93 -10.94
C ILE A 10 19.13 0.55 -11.23
N ARG A 11 19.23 0.96 -12.49
CA ARG A 11 18.96 2.32 -12.92
C ARG A 11 17.54 2.75 -12.60
N GLU A 12 16.55 1.91 -12.83
CA GLU A 12 15.14 2.22 -12.56
C GLU A 12 14.87 2.30 -11.06
N SER A 13 15.37 1.34 -10.29
CA SER A 13 15.21 1.36 -8.84
C SER A 13 15.88 2.59 -8.22
N ARG A 14 17.12 2.92 -8.65
CA ARG A 14 17.90 4.03 -8.11
C ARG A 14 17.35 5.40 -8.53
N ASP A 15 16.97 5.58 -9.81
CA ASP A 15 16.66 6.89 -10.38
C ASP A 15 15.17 7.21 -10.37
N ILE A 16 14.29 6.18 -10.22
CA ILE A 16 12.84 6.33 -10.28
C ILE A 16 12.19 5.84 -8.99
N ASP A 17 12.24 4.53 -8.68
CA ASP A 17 11.41 3.94 -7.63
C ASP A 17 11.72 4.51 -6.23
N ILE A 18 12.99 4.51 -5.85
CA ILE A 18 13.41 5.01 -4.53
C ILE A 18 13.17 6.51 -4.39
N PRO A 19 13.57 7.38 -5.35
CA PRO A 19 13.28 8.81 -5.25
C PRO A 19 11.77 9.13 -5.20
N LEU A 20 10.94 8.41 -5.96
CA LEU A 20 9.50 8.62 -5.92
C LEU A 20 8.90 8.15 -4.59
N ALA A 21 9.30 6.99 -4.06
CA ALA A 21 8.85 6.53 -2.76
C ALA A 21 9.19 7.54 -1.65
N ILE A 22 10.41 8.08 -1.64
CA ILE A 22 10.84 9.12 -0.70
C ILE A 22 9.96 10.37 -0.82
N ARG A 23 9.72 10.86 -2.05
CA ARG A 23 8.87 12.02 -2.29
C ARG A 23 7.43 11.82 -1.80
N HIS A 24 6.88 10.62 -1.93
CA HIS A 24 5.56 10.30 -1.40
C HIS A 24 5.50 10.44 0.12
N PHE A 25 6.49 9.94 0.85
CA PHE A 25 6.54 10.09 2.29
C PHE A 25 6.68 11.56 2.71
N TYR A 26 7.56 12.33 2.07
CA TYR A 26 7.69 13.77 2.34
C TYR A 26 6.39 14.54 2.06
N HIS A 27 5.74 14.27 0.93
CA HIS A 27 4.47 14.89 0.56
C HIS A 27 3.40 14.63 1.62
N HIS A 28 3.23 13.39 2.03
CA HIS A 28 2.22 13.03 3.01
C HIS A 28 2.57 13.45 4.45
N ALA A 29 3.85 13.57 4.78
CA ALA A 29 4.27 14.19 6.05
C ALA A 29 3.82 15.66 6.12
N GLY A 30 3.92 16.41 5.01
CA GLY A 30 3.35 17.75 4.92
C GLY A 30 1.83 17.78 5.12
N HIS A 31 1.10 16.82 4.55
CA HIS A 31 -0.34 16.70 4.79
C HIS A 31 -0.66 16.39 6.26
N ALA A 32 0.12 15.54 6.93
CA ALA A 32 -0.07 15.24 8.34
C ALA A 32 0.07 16.50 9.22
N GLN A 33 1.01 17.39 8.90
CA GLN A 33 1.16 18.69 9.60
C GLN A 33 -0.06 19.61 9.40
N LEU A 34 -0.71 19.55 8.26
CA LEU A 34 -1.86 20.38 7.91
C LEU A 34 -3.21 19.82 8.39
N MET A 35 -3.24 18.54 8.81
CA MET A 35 -4.49 17.90 9.26
C MET A 35 -5.28 18.73 10.29
N PRO A 36 -4.65 19.26 11.35
CA PRO A 36 -5.40 19.98 12.39
C PRO A 36 -6.07 21.26 11.90
N THR A 37 -5.63 21.82 10.78
CA THR A 37 -6.12 23.09 10.23
C THR A 37 -6.90 22.94 8.93
N ALA A 38 -6.44 22.09 8.02
CA ALA A 38 -7.01 21.94 6.68
C ALA A 38 -8.06 20.81 6.60
N LEU A 39 -8.03 19.85 7.54
CA LEU A 39 -8.88 18.66 7.52
C LEU A 39 -9.61 18.44 8.86
N VAL A 40 -10.03 19.52 9.51
CA VAL A 40 -10.62 19.53 10.86
C VAL A 40 -11.85 18.62 11.00
N ASP A 41 -12.60 18.39 9.91
CA ASP A 41 -13.80 17.55 9.89
C ASP A 41 -13.51 16.09 9.45
N ARG A 42 -12.24 15.71 9.38
CA ARG A 42 -11.83 14.36 8.97
C ARG A 42 -11.31 13.57 10.15
N VAL A 43 -11.63 12.27 10.13
CA VAL A 43 -11.14 11.30 11.11
C VAL A 43 -10.50 10.12 10.39
N ALA A 44 -9.62 9.40 11.08
CA ALA A 44 -9.06 8.16 10.57
C ALA A 44 -10.18 7.15 10.28
N LEU A 45 -10.01 6.37 9.22
CA LEU A 45 -10.93 5.26 8.89
C LEU A 45 -10.78 4.11 9.88
N GLY A 46 -9.54 3.87 10.36
CA GLY A 46 -9.20 2.77 11.25
C GLY A 46 -8.09 1.89 10.68
N VAL A 47 -8.37 0.62 10.47
CA VAL A 47 -7.40 -0.36 9.96
C VAL A 47 -7.52 -0.48 8.43
N CYS A 48 -6.44 -0.20 7.71
CA CYS A 48 -6.37 -0.30 6.26
C CYS A 48 -5.66 -1.58 5.82
N GLY A 49 -6.38 -2.54 5.26
CA GLY A 49 -5.82 -3.68 4.54
C GLY A 49 -5.34 -3.25 3.17
N GLN A 50 -4.08 -3.54 2.85
CA GLN A 50 -3.43 -3.10 1.62
C GLN A 50 -2.79 -4.28 0.90
N ILE A 51 -3.04 -4.43 -0.39
CA ILE A 51 -2.49 -5.50 -1.21
C ILE A 51 -1.83 -4.88 -2.44
N ILE A 52 -0.55 -5.16 -2.66
CA ILE A 52 0.26 -4.55 -3.71
C ILE A 52 0.80 -5.58 -4.69
N PRO A 53 1.00 -5.19 -5.97
CA PRO A 53 1.56 -6.06 -7.00
C PRO A 53 3.08 -6.11 -6.94
N TRP A 54 3.66 -6.94 -7.80
CA TRP A 54 5.10 -7.23 -7.89
C TRP A 54 5.91 -6.25 -8.75
N ASN A 55 5.26 -5.50 -9.64
CA ASN A 55 5.98 -4.70 -10.65
C ASN A 55 6.61 -3.40 -10.12
N PHE A 56 6.08 -2.83 -9.04
CA PHE A 56 6.62 -1.66 -8.33
C PHE A 56 6.52 -1.85 -6.81
N PRO A 57 7.24 -2.80 -6.21
CA PRO A 57 7.02 -3.19 -4.81
C PRO A 57 7.11 -2.02 -3.83
N LEU A 58 8.25 -1.34 -3.79
CA LEU A 58 8.48 -0.22 -2.85
C LEU A 58 7.59 0.99 -3.17
N LEU A 59 7.41 1.31 -4.45
CA LEU A 59 6.61 2.46 -4.85
C LEU A 59 5.13 2.26 -4.52
N MET A 60 4.58 1.08 -4.79
CA MET A 60 3.18 0.76 -4.44
C MET A 60 2.96 0.69 -2.93
N LEU A 61 3.95 0.23 -2.18
CA LEU A 61 3.95 0.32 -0.72
C LEU A 61 3.85 1.78 -0.28
N ALA A 62 4.72 2.66 -0.78
CA ALA A 62 4.72 4.07 -0.43
C ALA A 62 3.39 4.76 -0.78
N TRP A 63 2.82 4.47 -1.95
CA TRP A 63 1.56 5.06 -2.40
C TRP A 63 0.36 4.67 -1.52
N LYS A 64 0.42 3.54 -0.84
CA LYS A 64 -0.65 3.08 0.04
C LYS A 64 -0.40 3.41 1.51
N ILE A 65 0.82 3.20 2.00
CA ILE A 65 1.14 3.41 3.42
C ILE A 65 1.24 4.89 3.76
N ALA A 66 1.93 5.71 2.96
CA ALA A 66 2.16 7.11 3.30
C ALA A 66 0.85 7.90 3.51
N PRO A 67 -0.16 7.88 2.61
CA PRO A 67 -1.43 8.55 2.86
C PRO A 67 -2.21 7.96 4.03
N ALA A 68 -2.16 6.64 4.25
CA ALA A 68 -2.86 6.02 5.37
C ALA A 68 -2.31 6.49 6.71
N LEU A 69 -0.98 6.50 6.88
CA LEU A 69 -0.34 6.97 8.10
C LEU A 69 -0.55 8.47 8.33
N ALA A 70 -0.42 9.29 7.28
CA ALA A 70 -0.63 10.73 7.37
C ALA A 70 -2.03 11.09 7.88
N MET A 71 -3.02 10.26 7.60
CA MET A 71 -4.42 10.43 8.04
C MET A 71 -4.74 9.66 9.33
N GLY A 72 -3.74 9.20 10.09
CA GLY A 72 -3.91 8.57 11.39
C GLY A 72 -4.42 7.13 11.36
N ASN A 73 -4.36 6.44 10.23
CA ASN A 73 -4.77 5.04 10.12
C ASN A 73 -3.63 4.08 10.48
N THR A 74 -3.98 2.88 10.89
CA THR A 74 -3.07 1.73 10.94
C THR A 74 -3.16 0.91 9.67
N VAL A 75 -2.11 0.15 9.36
CA VAL A 75 -2.06 -0.62 8.12
C VAL A 75 -1.66 -2.06 8.33
N VAL A 76 -2.27 -2.94 7.53
CA VAL A 76 -1.84 -4.32 7.33
C VAL A 76 -1.58 -4.47 5.84
N LEU A 77 -0.31 -4.54 5.44
CA LEU A 77 0.09 -4.62 4.04
C LEU A 77 0.57 -6.02 3.68
N LYS A 78 0.00 -6.57 2.61
CA LYS A 78 0.46 -7.80 1.97
C LYS A 78 1.16 -7.47 0.65
N PRO A 79 2.49 -7.62 0.56
CA PRO A 79 3.20 -7.54 -0.71
C PRO A 79 2.89 -8.76 -1.59
N ALA A 80 3.22 -8.68 -2.88
CA ALA A 80 3.21 -9.86 -3.73
C ALA A 80 4.21 -10.91 -3.20
N GLU A 81 3.85 -12.18 -3.32
CA GLU A 81 4.66 -13.31 -2.84
C GLU A 81 6.05 -13.38 -3.49
N TYR A 82 6.18 -12.85 -4.70
CA TYR A 82 7.45 -12.84 -5.46
C TYR A 82 8.39 -11.69 -5.06
N THR A 83 7.88 -10.63 -4.42
CA THR A 83 8.63 -9.40 -4.13
C THR A 83 8.37 -8.86 -2.72
N PRO A 84 8.63 -9.64 -1.65
CA PRO A 84 8.33 -9.21 -0.29
C PRO A 84 9.47 -8.45 0.40
N MET A 85 10.71 -8.52 -0.11
CA MET A 85 11.91 -8.14 0.64
C MET A 85 11.96 -6.65 0.99
N THR A 86 11.55 -5.77 0.06
CA THR A 86 11.54 -4.33 0.34
C THR A 86 10.44 -3.93 1.32
N ALA A 87 9.31 -4.65 1.33
CA ALA A 87 8.27 -4.44 2.33
C ALA A 87 8.72 -4.88 3.74
N MET A 88 9.45 -5.99 3.83
CA MET A 88 10.04 -6.45 5.10
C MET A 88 11.09 -5.46 5.62
N LEU A 89 12.00 -5.00 4.74
CA LEU A 89 12.96 -3.95 5.10
C LEU A 89 12.26 -2.66 5.56
N PHE A 90 11.14 -2.31 4.95
CA PHE A 90 10.37 -1.13 5.35
C PHE A 90 9.81 -1.26 6.77
N ALA A 91 9.41 -2.46 7.21
CA ALA A 91 9.01 -2.69 8.59
C ALA A 91 10.16 -2.40 9.59
N ASP A 92 11.39 -2.83 9.25
CA ASP A 92 12.57 -2.51 10.04
C ASP A 92 12.86 -1.00 10.08
N ILE A 93 12.70 -0.32 8.94
CA ILE A 93 12.83 1.15 8.86
C ILE A 93 11.79 1.84 9.74
N CYS A 94 10.55 1.38 9.74
CA CYS A 94 9.50 1.91 10.61
C CYS A 94 9.87 1.78 12.09
N ALA A 95 10.37 0.63 12.50
CA ALA A 95 10.83 0.41 13.88
C ALA A 95 11.98 1.35 14.25
N GLN A 96 12.97 1.52 13.37
CA GLN A 96 14.09 2.44 13.58
C GLN A 96 13.65 3.91 13.62
N ALA A 97 12.62 4.27 12.85
CA ALA A 97 12.03 5.62 12.83
C ALA A 97 11.11 5.89 14.05
N GLY A 98 10.93 4.94 14.96
CA GLY A 98 10.08 5.09 16.14
C GLY A 98 8.58 5.00 15.86
N VAL A 99 8.17 4.40 14.75
CA VAL A 99 6.73 4.11 14.50
C VAL A 99 6.26 3.11 15.56
N PRO A 100 5.17 3.41 16.29
CA PRO A 100 4.71 2.52 17.35
C PRO A 100 4.35 1.12 16.83
N PRO A 101 4.63 0.06 17.60
CA PRO A 101 4.22 -1.29 17.27
C PRO A 101 2.73 -1.39 16.95
N GLY A 102 2.37 -2.15 15.91
CA GLY A 102 0.99 -2.33 15.46
C GLY A 102 0.46 -1.25 14.51
N VAL A 103 1.17 -0.15 14.31
CA VAL A 103 0.76 0.89 13.35
C VAL A 103 1.02 0.44 11.90
N VAL A 104 2.18 -0.16 11.63
CA VAL A 104 2.54 -0.75 10.34
C VAL A 104 2.79 -2.23 10.52
N ASN A 105 2.01 -3.05 9.83
CA ASN A 105 2.11 -4.50 9.89
C ASN A 105 2.30 -5.04 8.46
N ILE A 106 3.35 -5.83 8.25
CA ILE A 106 3.60 -6.49 6.96
C ILE A 106 3.30 -7.98 7.14
N ILE A 107 2.45 -8.52 6.28
CA ILE A 107 2.14 -9.94 6.26
C ILE A 107 2.54 -10.53 4.90
N THR A 108 3.33 -11.58 4.92
CA THR A 108 3.74 -12.29 3.72
C THR A 108 2.82 -13.47 3.43
N GLY A 109 2.77 -13.89 2.18
CA GLY A 109 1.98 -15.04 1.75
C GLY A 109 1.45 -14.84 0.33
N ASP A 110 0.75 -15.85 -0.15
CA ASP A 110 0.16 -15.93 -1.48
C ASP A 110 -1.24 -15.31 -1.57
N GLY A 111 -2.02 -15.74 -2.55
CA GLY A 111 -3.40 -15.29 -2.74
C GLY A 111 -4.32 -15.63 -1.57
N SER A 112 -4.09 -16.74 -0.86
CA SER A 112 -4.91 -17.13 0.29
C SER A 112 -4.79 -16.16 1.46
N THR A 113 -3.58 -15.63 1.68
CA THR A 113 -3.34 -14.56 2.66
C THR A 113 -4.07 -13.26 2.27
N GLY A 114 -4.10 -12.94 0.96
CA GLY A 114 -4.86 -11.80 0.46
C GLY A 114 -6.38 -11.96 0.64
N GLU A 115 -6.89 -13.17 0.44
CA GLU A 115 -8.31 -13.51 0.71
C GLU A 115 -8.64 -13.39 2.20
N ALA A 116 -7.79 -13.94 3.07
CA ALA A 116 -7.94 -13.82 4.52
C ALA A 116 -7.92 -12.36 4.99
N LEU A 117 -7.02 -11.52 4.44
CA LEU A 117 -6.99 -10.09 4.73
C LEU A 117 -8.28 -9.40 4.26
N THR A 118 -8.79 -9.76 3.08
CA THR A 118 -10.04 -9.20 2.54
C THR A 118 -11.24 -9.57 3.40
N ALA A 119 -11.26 -10.80 3.93
CA ALA A 119 -12.31 -11.30 4.81
C ALA A 119 -12.21 -10.81 6.26
N SER A 120 -11.03 -10.35 6.69
CA SER A 120 -10.77 -9.89 8.07
C SER A 120 -11.56 -8.63 8.42
N ASN A 121 -11.59 -8.26 9.69
CA ASN A 121 -12.33 -7.08 10.16
C ASN A 121 -11.51 -5.78 10.00
N VAL A 122 -11.10 -5.45 8.77
CA VAL A 122 -10.47 -4.17 8.43
C VAL A 122 -11.53 -3.17 7.93
N ASP A 123 -11.28 -1.88 8.10
CA ASP A 123 -12.22 -0.81 7.73
C ASP A 123 -12.11 -0.45 6.23
N LYS A 124 -10.95 -0.71 5.64
CA LYS A 124 -10.68 -0.41 4.24
C LYS A 124 -9.83 -1.51 3.61
N ILE A 125 -10.13 -1.82 2.33
CA ILE A 125 -9.23 -2.57 1.44
C ILE A 125 -8.76 -1.67 0.32
N ALA A 126 -7.44 -1.59 0.13
CA ALA A 126 -6.80 -0.92 -1.00
C ALA A 126 -5.98 -1.94 -1.80
N PHE A 127 -6.44 -2.25 -2.99
CA PHE A 127 -5.83 -3.26 -3.87
C PHE A 127 -5.30 -2.61 -5.15
N THR A 128 -4.12 -3.04 -5.58
CA THR A 128 -3.59 -2.79 -6.93
C THR A 128 -3.15 -4.12 -7.52
N GLY A 129 -3.64 -4.44 -8.72
CA GLY A 129 -3.32 -5.71 -9.38
C GLY A 129 -4.25 -6.05 -10.54
N SER A 130 -4.44 -7.35 -10.80
CA SER A 130 -5.25 -7.79 -11.93
C SER A 130 -6.74 -7.51 -11.75
N THR A 131 -7.43 -7.25 -12.85
CA THR A 131 -8.88 -7.04 -12.87
C THR A 131 -9.65 -8.25 -12.32
N ALA A 132 -9.17 -9.46 -12.58
CA ALA A 132 -9.80 -10.68 -12.09
C ALA A 132 -9.81 -10.75 -10.55
N VAL A 133 -8.67 -10.46 -9.93
CA VAL A 133 -8.55 -10.42 -8.46
C VAL A 133 -9.34 -9.25 -7.88
N GLY A 134 -9.29 -8.07 -8.51
CA GLY A 134 -10.08 -6.92 -8.09
C GLY A 134 -11.59 -7.21 -8.03
N ARG A 135 -12.14 -7.91 -9.04
CA ARG A 135 -13.54 -8.36 -9.04
C ARG A 135 -13.85 -9.34 -7.91
N ARG A 136 -12.93 -10.27 -7.60
CA ARG A 136 -13.09 -11.18 -6.46
C ARG A 136 -13.17 -10.43 -5.13
N ILE A 137 -12.28 -9.46 -4.93
CA ILE A 137 -12.27 -8.60 -3.74
C ILE A 137 -13.58 -7.79 -3.67
N GLN A 138 -14.01 -7.18 -4.76
CA GLN A 138 -15.25 -6.43 -4.83
C GLN A 138 -16.45 -7.29 -4.43
N ASN A 139 -16.54 -8.50 -4.97
CA ASN A 139 -17.61 -9.43 -4.62
C ASN A 139 -17.57 -9.86 -3.14
N ALA A 140 -16.36 -10.13 -2.62
CA ALA A 140 -16.19 -10.55 -1.23
C ALA A 140 -16.51 -9.43 -0.22
N THR A 141 -16.42 -8.17 -0.64
CA THR A 141 -16.69 -7.00 0.23
C THR A 141 -18.06 -6.37 -0.02
N ALA A 142 -18.82 -6.82 -1.01
CA ALA A 142 -20.07 -6.18 -1.47
C ALA A 142 -21.14 -6.00 -0.38
N THR A 143 -21.19 -6.88 0.62
CA THR A 143 -22.15 -6.83 1.73
C THR A 143 -21.56 -6.26 3.02
N SER A 144 -20.29 -5.81 2.98
CA SER A 144 -19.60 -5.24 4.13
C SER A 144 -19.64 -3.72 4.11
N SER A 145 -19.38 -3.09 5.26
CA SER A 145 -19.19 -1.64 5.39
C SER A 145 -17.78 -1.16 5.00
N LYS A 146 -16.92 -2.06 4.51
CA LYS A 146 -15.53 -1.73 4.17
C LYS A 146 -15.45 -0.72 3.04
N SER A 147 -14.62 0.30 3.22
CA SER A 147 -14.23 1.17 2.11
C SER A 147 -13.33 0.40 1.13
N LEU A 148 -13.55 0.54 -0.17
CA LEU A 148 -12.80 -0.19 -1.19
C LEU A 148 -12.16 0.77 -2.19
N THR A 149 -10.87 0.58 -2.46
CA THR A 149 -10.14 1.22 -3.55
C THR A 149 -9.48 0.15 -4.41
N LEU A 150 -9.77 0.16 -5.71
CA LEU A 150 -9.25 -0.80 -6.68
C LEU A 150 -8.51 -0.07 -7.79
N GLU A 151 -7.22 -0.37 -7.95
CA GLU A 151 -6.40 0.05 -9.07
C GLU A 151 -6.09 -1.19 -9.92
N LEU A 152 -6.67 -1.25 -11.12
CA LEU A 152 -6.72 -2.47 -11.91
C LEU A 152 -6.05 -2.30 -13.27
N GLY A 153 -5.89 -3.41 -13.99
CA GLY A 153 -5.36 -3.40 -15.34
C GLY A 153 -6.31 -2.67 -16.32
N GLY A 154 -5.74 -2.11 -17.36
CA GLY A 154 -6.48 -1.40 -18.41
C GLY A 154 -5.74 -1.39 -19.73
N LYS A 155 -6.42 -0.87 -20.76
CA LYS A 155 -5.90 -0.59 -22.09
C LYS A 155 -6.31 0.83 -22.47
N SER A 156 -5.52 1.79 -22.01
CA SER A 156 -5.74 3.20 -22.35
C SER A 156 -5.53 3.43 -23.86
N PRO A 157 -6.28 4.34 -24.50
CA PRO A 157 -6.04 4.71 -25.88
C PRO A 157 -4.66 5.38 -26.02
N TYR A 158 -3.96 5.02 -27.09
CA TYR A 158 -2.73 5.68 -27.51
C TYR A 158 -3.02 6.37 -28.85
N ILE A 159 -3.03 7.71 -28.84
CA ILE A 159 -3.34 8.53 -30.01
C ILE A 159 -2.02 9.09 -30.53
N VAL A 160 -1.71 8.83 -31.82
CA VAL A 160 -0.52 9.30 -32.52
C VAL A 160 -0.89 10.46 -33.43
#